data_c5ff1a3de51aad4c3cf93d8389fb4759
#
_entry.id   c5ff1a3de51aad4c3cf93d8389fb4759
#
_cell.length_a   1.000
_cell.length_b   1.000
_cell.length_c   1.000
_cell.angle_alpha   90.00
_cell.angle_beta   90.00
_cell.angle_gamma   90.00
#
_symmetry.space_group_name_H-M   'P 1'
#
loop_
_entity.id
_entity.type
_entity.pdbx_description
1 polymer ?
#
loop_
_entity_poly.entity_id
_entity_poly.type
_entity_poly.pdbx_seq_one_letter_code
_entity_poly.pdbx_strand_id
1 'polypeptide(L)' 'MTTDTKKRKRGGMGYVPAAHEIIEARGHLSQSKSASLIYTTQARWSNYETGKSRMHPAHWELFLMKKGEEDA' A
#
# COMPACT_ATOMS: atom_id res chain seq x y z
N MET A 1 -1.46 24.02 14.62
CA MET A 1 -1.24 23.69 14.41
C MET A 1 -0.75 23.07 13.64
N THR A 2 -0.39 22.91 13.09
CA THR A 2 0.14 22.42 12.19
C THR A 2 0.96 21.40 12.36
N THR A 3 1.23 20.98 13.23
CA THR A 3 2.01 19.98 13.39
C THR A 3 1.59 18.79 12.89
N ASP A 4 0.46 18.67 12.53
CA ASP A 4 -0.02 17.49 12.07
C ASP A 4 0.65 16.97 10.95
N THR A 5 1.23 17.69 10.13
CA THR A 5 1.79 17.14 8.97
C THR A 5 2.84 16.18 9.31
N LYS A 6 3.48 16.28 10.36
CA LYS A 6 4.44 15.33 10.67
C LYS A 6 3.89 14.06 11.02
N LYS A 7 2.73 13.95 11.40
CA LYS A 7 2.17 12.72 11.74
C LYS A 7 1.73 11.97 10.60
N ARG A 8 1.69 12.50 9.46
CA ARG A 8 1.20 11.76 8.38
C ARG A 8 2.30 11.00 7.79
N LYS A 9 2.82 10.02 8.30
CA LYS A 9 3.79 9.28 7.76
C LYS A 9 3.22 8.24 7.03
N ARG A 10 3.34 7.20 6.77
CA ARG A 10 2.78 6.13 6.10
C ARG A 10 1.36 6.23 5.97
N GLY A 11 0.79 6.12 4.93
CA GLY A 11 -0.63 6.16 4.72
C GLY A 11 -1.20 7.55 4.67
N GLY A 12 -0.41 8.57 4.80
CA GLY A 12 -0.91 9.90 4.74
C GLY A 12 -1.07 10.34 3.31
N MET A 13 -1.85 11.41 3.11
CA MET A 13 -2.08 11.90 1.83
C MET A 13 -0.82 12.25 1.15
N GLY A 14 -0.57 11.83 0.00
CA GLY A 14 0.63 12.12 -0.74
C GLY A 14 1.80 11.20 -0.50
N TYR A 15 1.69 10.29 0.44
CA TYR A 15 2.80 9.41 0.73
C TYR A 15 2.88 8.29 -0.29
N VAL A 16 4.03 8.14 -0.94
CA VAL A 16 4.25 7.08 -1.91
C VAL A 16 5.14 6.04 -1.24
N PRO A 17 4.65 4.83 -1.03
CA PRO A 17 5.44 3.83 -0.32
C PRO A 17 6.60 3.30 -1.15
N ALA A 18 7.66 2.89 -0.48
CA ALA A 18 8.79 2.27 -1.15
C ALA A 18 8.44 0.81 -1.38
N ALA A 19 9.11 0.17 -2.30
CA ALA A 19 8.84 -1.23 -2.62
C ALA A 19 8.91 -2.13 -1.39
N HIS A 20 9.92 -1.95 -0.54
CA HIS A 20 10.04 -2.82 0.62
C HIS A 20 8.90 -2.62 1.61
N GLU A 21 8.32 -1.42 1.65
CA GLU A 21 7.19 -1.17 2.53
C GLU A 21 5.96 -1.91 2.04
N ILE A 22 5.81 -2.00 0.73
CA ILE A 22 4.68 -2.70 0.14
C ILE A 22 4.79 -4.19 0.45
N ILE A 23 5.99 -4.74 0.34
CA ILE A 23 6.22 -6.15 0.64
C ILE A 23 5.91 -6.42 2.11
N GLU A 24 6.38 -5.57 2.99
CA GLU A 24 6.12 -5.75 4.41
C GLU A 24 4.65 -5.64 4.73
N ALA A 25 3.97 -4.68 4.12
CA ALA A 25 2.55 -4.49 4.40
C ALA A 25 1.72 -5.65 3.90
N ARG A 26 2.16 -6.30 2.81
CA ARG A 26 1.43 -7.43 2.29
C ARG A 26 1.45 -8.59 3.28
N GLY A 27 2.57 -8.77 3.97
CA GLY A 27 2.67 -9.81 4.98
C GLY A 27 2.39 -11.18 4.41
N HIS A 28 1.46 -11.90 5.02
CA HIS A 28 1.16 -13.25 4.60
C HIS A 28 0.20 -13.36 3.42
N LEU A 29 -0.34 -12.25 2.96
CA LEU A 29 -1.27 -12.32 1.84
C LEU A 29 -0.51 -12.58 0.55
N SER A 30 -1.16 -13.24 -0.40
CA SER A 30 -0.52 -13.44 -1.70
C SER A 30 -0.55 -12.14 -2.47
N GLN A 31 0.24 -12.04 -3.52
CA GLN A 31 0.22 -10.86 -4.36
C GLN A 31 -1.14 -10.71 -5.04
N SER A 32 -1.72 -11.83 -5.44
CA SER A 32 -3.03 -11.81 -6.06
C SER A 32 -4.09 -11.27 -5.14
N LYS A 33 -4.10 -11.73 -3.90
CA LYS A 33 -5.08 -11.28 -2.93
C LYS A 33 -4.87 -9.80 -2.64
N SER A 34 -3.63 -9.39 -2.44
CA SER A 34 -3.32 -8.00 -2.16
C SER A 34 -3.77 -7.10 -3.29
N ALA A 35 -3.50 -7.52 -4.53
CA ALA A 35 -3.90 -6.74 -5.69
C ALA A 35 -5.41 -6.59 -5.74
N SER A 36 -6.13 -7.65 -5.41
CA SER A 36 -7.58 -7.59 -5.48
C SER A 36 -8.16 -6.61 -4.47
N LEU A 37 -7.49 -6.39 -3.37
CA LEU A 37 -8.00 -5.47 -2.36
C LEU A 37 -8.00 -4.03 -2.88
N ILE A 38 -7.15 -3.71 -3.84
CA ILE A 38 -7.14 -2.38 -4.39
C ILE A 38 -7.55 -2.39 -5.86
N TYR A 39 -8.27 -3.44 -6.25
CA TYR A 39 -8.87 -3.52 -7.57
C TYR A 39 -7.85 -3.46 -8.72
N THR A 40 -6.71 -4.07 -8.55
CA THR A 40 -5.71 -4.11 -9.60
C THR A 40 -5.29 -5.54 -9.87
N THR A 41 -4.31 -5.75 -10.74
CA THR A 41 -3.89 -7.09 -11.13
C THR A 41 -2.65 -7.51 -10.39
N GLN A 42 -2.41 -8.82 -10.33
CA GLN A 42 -1.22 -9.32 -9.70
C GLN A 42 0.03 -8.81 -10.40
N ALA A 43 0.00 -8.69 -11.72
CA ALA A 43 1.14 -8.19 -12.47
C ALA A 43 1.48 -6.77 -12.06
N ARG A 44 0.47 -5.93 -11.88
CA ARG A 44 0.71 -4.58 -11.47
C ARG A 44 1.24 -4.54 -10.02
N TRP A 45 0.70 -5.39 -9.16
CA TRP A 45 1.18 -5.47 -7.79
C TRP A 45 2.65 -5.86 -7.77
N SER A 46 3.02 -6.83 -8.59
CA SER A 46 4.40 -7.27 -8.68
C SER A 46 5.31 -6.13 -9.09
N ASN A 47 4.85 -5.27 -9.98
CA ASN A 47 5.64 -4.11 -10.40
C ASN A 47 5.87 -3.15 -9.23
N TYR A 48 4.91 -3.05 -8.33
CA TYR A 48 5.09 -2.21 -7.16
C TYR A 48 6.18 -2.79 -6.25
N GLU A 49 6.17 -4.11 -6.09
CA GLU A 49 7.14 -4.74 -5.19
C GLU A 49 8.55 -4.80 -5.76
N THR A 50 8.70 -4.69 -7.06
CA THR A 50 10.02 -4.71 -7.67
C THR A 50 10.55 -3.31 -7.94
N GLY A 51 9.72 -2.30 -7.68
CA GLY A 51 10.14 -0.93 -7.93
C GLY A 51 9.95 -0.45 -9.34
N LYS A 52 9.38 -1.30 -10.22
CA LYS A 52 9.14 -0.89 -11.56
C LYS A 52 8.09 0.19 -11.67
N SER A 53 7.12 0.19 -10.79
CA SER A 53 6.07 1.20 -10.76
C SER A 53 5.90 1.69 -9.35
N ARG A 54 5.47 2.93 -9.19
CA ARG A 54 5.20 3.44 -7.87
C ARG A 54 3.74 3.33 -7.58
N MET A 55 3.39 2.97 -6.35
CA MET A 55 2.00 2.84 -5.96
C MET A 55 1.46 4.22 -5.63
N HIS A 56 0.34 4.58 -6.22
CA HIS A 56 -0.30 5.86 -5.95
C HIS A 56 -0.72 5.91 -4.48
N PRO A 57 -0.58 7.07 -3.83
CA PRO A 57 -0.95 7.18 -2.41
C PRO A 57 -2.37 6.72 -2.10
N ALA A 58 -3.31 6.94 -3.00
CA ALA A 58 -4.68 6.52 -2.75
C ALA A 58 -4.78 5.00 -2.67
N HIS A 59 -4.03 4.30 -3.52
CA HIS A 59 -4.05 2.84 -3.48
C HIS A 59 -3.36 2.33 -2.21
N TRP A 60 -2.32 3.02 -1.78
CA TRP A 60 -1.62 2.64 -0.57
C TRP A 60 -2.55 2.77 0.64
N GLU A 61 -3.26 3.87 0.73
CA GLU A 61 -4.20 4.06 1.83
C GLU A 61 -5.32 3.04 1.77
N LEU A 62 -5.83 2.77 0.58
CA LEU A 62 -6.88 1.80 0.43
C LEU A 62 -6.39 0.42 0.86
N PHE A 63 -5.18 0.07 0.46
CA PHE A 63 -4.63 -1.24 0.82
C PHE A 63 -4.50 -1.38 2.34
N LEU A 64 -3.96 -0.37 3.00
CA LEU A 64 -3.79 -0.45 4.44
C LEU A 64 -5.14 -0.60 5.15
N MET A 65 -6.14 0.11 4.68
CA MET A 65 -7.44 0.03 5.25
C MET A 65 -8.05 -1.35 5.07
N LYS A 66 -8.00 -1.86 3.84
CA LYS A 66 -8.58 -3.15 3.55
C LYS A 66 -7.81 -4.28 4.22
N LYS A 67 -6.50 -4.16 4.30
CA LYS A 67 -5.71 -5.18 4.95
C LYS A 67 -6.05 -5.21 6.43
N GLY A 68 -6.30 -4.06 7.03
CA GLY A 68 -6.73 -4.02 8.42
C GLY A 68 -8.03 -4.76 8.62
N GLU A 69 -8.95 -4.64 7.67
CA GLU A 69 -10.21 -5.36 7.76
C GLU A 69 -10.00 -6.85 7.61
N GLU A 70 -9.09 -7.28 6.74
CA GLU A 70 -8.82 -8.69 6.56
C GLU A 70 -8.19 -9.30 7.81
N ASP A 71 -7.39 -8.53 8.49
CA ASP A 71 -6.72 -9.04 9.69
C ASP A 71 -7.55 -8.94 10.95
N ALA A 72 -8.66 -8.28 10.87
CA ALA A 72 -9.50 -8.03 12.07
C ALA A 72 -10.23 -9.27 12.56
#